data_470bf6263f239e09c4afd08b17d330b5
#
_entry.id   470bf6263f239e09c4afd08b17d330b5
#
_cell.length_a   1.000
_cell.length_b   1.000
_cell.length_c   1.000
_cell.angle_alpha   90.00
_cell.angle_beta   90.00
_cell.angle_gamma   90.00
#
_symmetry.space_group_name_H-M   'P 1'
#
loop_
_entity.id
_entity.type
_entity.pdbx_description
1 polymer ?
#
loop_
_entity_poly.entity_id
_entity_poly.type
_entity_poly.pdbx_seq_one_letter_code
_entity_poly.pdbx_strand_id
1 'polypeptide(L)'
;YYIIFDEYMLESGSRSQYVSGWDEPDLFLSIYHTVDREEDRVKCFLLGNNTSFYNPYHMHPAFNVQPVHKGEIWTSENVLYQWAVSDNELKKKKQGSKFLNMIEGTKYGKFAKEGDYIEDNTAFLGKHSGNSIYIMTLETNGMSFGVYNDVKQGVVVISDHVDPSCPFRYAITLDDHTENTMLTKMKDSHILWLSKAFKIGCVRFESMAIKKLTEEAIQKIL
;
A
#
# COMPACT_ATOMS: atom_id res chain seq x y z
N TYR A 1 -18.18 24.56 0.73
CA TYR A 1 -17.89 23.81 1.97
C TYR A 1 -16.46 23.28 1.92
N TYR A 2 -15.90 22.98 3.12
CA TYR A 2 -14.57 22.38 3.24
C TYR A 2 -14.69 21.13 4.12
N ILE A 3 -14.06 20.05 3.68
CA ILE A 3 -13.82 18.85 4.49
C ILE A 3 -12.32 18.83 4.79
N ILE A 4 -11.96 18.75 6.06
CA ILE A 4 -10.55 18.59 6.49
C ILE A 4 -10.46 17.22 7.15
N PHE A 5 -9.61 16.37 6.60
CA PHE A 5 -9.32 15.05 7.14
C PHE A 5 -7.84 15.01 7.53
N ASP A 6 -7.61 15.06 8.84
CA ASP A 6 -6.26 15.04 9.40
C ASP A 6 -5.81 13.61 9.68
N GLU A 7 -4.51 13.36 9.50
CA GLU A 7 -3.87 12.05 9.69
C GLU A 7 -4.43 10.93 8.80
N TYR A 8 -4.74 11.22 7.52
CA TYR A 8 -5.23 10.20 6.59
C TYR A 8 -4.18 9.12 6.25
N MET A 9 -2.90 9.40 6.47
CA MET A 9 -1.81 8.43 6.33
C MET A 9 -1.37 7.93 7.70
N LEU A 10 -1.41 6.63 7.89
CA LEU A 10 -1.11 6.00 9.16
C LEU A 10 0.33 5.46 9.20
N GLU A 11 0.93 5.42 10.40
CA GLU A 11 2.29 4.93 10.60
C GLU A 11 2.39 3.44 10.24
N SER A 12 3.51 3.04 9.62
CA SER A 12 3.74 1.64 9.30
C SER A 12 3.96 0.82 10.58
N GLY A 13 3.35 -0.36 10.64
CA GLY A 13 3.52 -1.32 11.73
C GLY A 13 2.40 -1.36 12.76
N SER A 14 1.43 -0.45 12.72
CA SER A 14 0.20 -0.65 13.45
C SER A 14 -0.76 -1.51 12.65
N ARG A 15 -1.27 -2.55 13.28
CA ARG A 15 -2.20 -3.46 12.66
C ARG A 15 -3.47 -2.71 12.25
N SER A 16 -3.83 -2.79 10.97
CA SER A 16 -5.15 -2.42 10.45
C SER A 16 -5.70 -1.11 11.03
N GLN A 17 -5.04 0.00 10.73
CA GLN A 17 -5.43 1.31 11.26
C GLN A 17 -6.51 1.99 10.41
N TYR A 18 -6.59 1.61 9.13
CA TYR A 18 -7.65 2.12 8.26
C TYR A 18 -8.98 1.46 8.62
N VAL A 19 -10.01 2.27 8.74
CA VAL A 19 -11.38 1.78 8.93
C VAL A 19 -11.75 0.97 7.68
N SER A 20 -12.21 -0.27 7.89
CA SER A 20 -12.49 -1.21 6.78
C SER A 20 -11.32 -1.49 5.84
N GLY A 21 -10.08 -1.31 6.31
CA GLY A 21 -8.89 -1.57 5.49
C GLY A 21 -8.80 -0.70 4.23
N TRP A 22 -8.81 -1.32 3.06
CA TRP A 22 -8.72 -0.63 1.77
C TRP A 22 -10.02 0.09 1.35
N ASP A 23 -11.14 -0.15 2.04
CA ASP A 23 -12.45 0.47 1.74
C ASP A 23 -12.61 1.87 2.37
N GLU A 24 -11.66 2.31 3.19
CA GLU A 24 -11.73 3.63 3.82
C GLU A 24 -11.81 4.78 2.81
N PRO A 25 -11.08 4.80 1.69
CA PRO A 25 -11.25 5.81 0.65
C PRO A 25 -12.67 5.87 0.09
N ASP A 26 -13.35 4.73 -0.08
CA ASP A 26 -14.74 4.68 -0.55
C ASP A 26 -15.70 5.26 0.49
N LEU A 27 -15.46 4.99 1.77
CA LEU A 27 -16.22 5.63 2.85
C LEU A 27 -16.02 7.15 2.87
N PHE A 28 -14.78 7.61 2.65
CA PHE A 28 -14.49 9.03 2.52
C PHE A 28 -15.22 9.66 1.31
N LEU A 29 -15.20 9.00 0.16
CA LEU A 29 -15.92 9.44 -1.04
C LEU A 29 -17.42 9.49 -0.82
N SER A 30 -17.99 8.56 -0.05
CA SER A 30 -19.39 8.57 0.36
C SER A 30 -19.74 9.79 1.22
N ILE A 31 -18.85 10.16 2.15
CA ILE A 31 -19.00 11.40 2.95
C ILE A 31 -18.93 12.63 2.05
N TYR A 32 -17.95 12.68 1.14
CA TYR A 32 -17.82 13.75 0.17
C TYR A 32 -19.11 13.93 -0.64
N HIS A 33 -19.63 12.87 -1.24
CA HIS A 33 -20.86 12.88 -2.04
C HIS A 33 -22.07 13.35 -1.21
N THR A 34 -22.18 12.91 0.05
CA THR A 34 -23.27 13.31 0.95
C THR A 34 -23.26 14.83 1.21
N VAL A 35 -22.08 15.43 1.34
CA VAL A 35 -21.95 16.88 1.60
C VAL A 35 -22.06 17.69 0.32
N ASP A 36 -21.49 17.21 -0.78
CA ASP A 36 -21.44 17.91 -2.06
C ASP A 36 -22.79 17.91 -2.77
N ARG A 37 -23.48 16.77 -2.77
CA ARG A 37 -24.78 16.57 -3.44
C ARG A 37 -24.77 16.93 -4.92
N GLU A 38 -23.66 16.61 -5.61
CA GLU A 38 -23.46 16.88 -7.06
C GLU A 38 -23.51 18.38 -7.41
N GLU A 39 -23.20 19.26 -6.44
CA GLU A 39 -23.23 20.71 -6.66
C GLU A 39 -21.83 21.32 -6.85
N ASP A 40 -20.76 20.52 -6.90
CA ASP A 40 -19.35 20.93 -7.04
C ASP A 40 -18.92 22.03 -6.06
N ARG A 41 -19.48 22.00 -4.87
CA ARG A 41 -19.33 23.05 -3.84
C ARG A 41 -18.37 22.68 -2.71
N VAL A 42 -17.87 21.45 -2.70
CA VAL A 42 -17.00 20.95 -1.63
C VAL A 42 -15.55 20.89 -2.09
N LYS A 43 -14.64 21.32 -1.22
CA LYS A 43 -13.20 21.06 -1.35
C LYS A 43 -12.72 20.25 -0.17
N CYS A 44 -11.90 19.24 -0.44
CA CYS A 44 -11.31 18.39 0.59
C CYS A 44 -9.84 18.66 0.76
N PHE A 45 -9.38 18.67 2.02
CA PHE A 45 -7.97 18.74 2.38
C PHE A 45 -7.64 17.51 3.24
N LEU A 46 -6.84 16.63 2.68
CA LEU A 46 -6.32 15.47 3.38
C LEU A 46 -4.91 15.81 3.85
N LEU A 47 -4.70 15.81 5.15
CA LEU A 47 -3.43 16.16 5.79
C LEU A 47 -2.84 14.91 6.42
N GLY A 48 -1.53 14.74 6.33
CA GLY A 48 -0.89 13.58 6.95
C GLY A 48 0.62 13.66 6.92
N ASN A 49 1.25 12.89 7.80
CA ASN A 49 2.67 12.65 7.76
C ASN A 49 2.99 11.67 6.63
N ASN A 50 4.01 11.93 5.85
CA ASN A 50 4.39 11.08 4.72
C ASN A 50 5.09 9.80 5.21
N THR A 51 4.29 8.82 5.65
CA THR A 51 4.75 7.55 6.23
C THR A 51 5.01 6.49 5.16
N SER A 52 4.16 6.42 4.16
CA SER A 52 4.33 5.60 2.97
C SER A 52 3.59 6.25 1.81
N PHE A 53 4.24 6.30 0.65
CA PHE A 53 3.54 6.73 -0.57
C PHE A 53 2.42 5.74 -0.95
N TYR A 54 2.66 4.46 -0.73
CA TYR A 54 1.73 3.37 -1.08
C TYR A 54 0.72 3.13 0.05
N ASN A 55 -0.28 3.98 0.13
CA ASN A 55 -1.39 3.90 1.08
C ASN A 55 -2.73 3.76 0.34
N PRO A 56 -3.82 3.38 1.02
CA PRO A 56 -5.11 3.17 0.37
C PRO A 56 -5.60 4.36 -0.46
N TYR A 57 -5.42 5.58 0.04
CA TYR A 57 -5.87 6.79 -0.66
C TYR A 57 -5.11 7.04 -1.95
N HIS A 58 -3.77 7.01 -1.92
CA HIS A 58 -2.97 7.26 -3.12
C HIS A 58 -3.19 6.20 -4.20
N MET A 59 -3.41 4.97 -3.79
CA MET A 59 -3.59 3.83 -4.69
C MET A 59 -5.04 3.66 -5.16
N HIS A 60 -5.99 4.35 -4.54
CA HIS A 60 -7.39 4.27 -4.93
C HIS A 60 -7.61 4.85 -6.34
N PRO A 61 -8.38 4.17 -7.22
CA PRO A 61 -8.58 4.61 -8.62
C PRO A 61 -9.11 6.03 -8.77
N ALA A 62 -9.96 6.50 -7.84
CA ALA A 62 -10.51 7.86 -7.87
C ALA A 62 -9.45 8.94 -7.61
N PHE A 63 -8.40 8.65 -6.87
CA PHE A 63 -7.31 9.59 -6.59
C PHE A 63 -6.09 9.35 -7.48
N ASN A 64 -5.68 8.09 -7.63
CA ASN A 64 -4.60 7.61 -8.51
C ASN A 64 -3.34 8.49 -8.46
N VAL A 65 -2.93 8.85 -7.26
CA VAL A 65 -1.79 9.74 -7.03
C VAL A 65 -0.50 9.10 -7.51
N GLN A 66 0.29 9.84 -8.28
CA GLN A 66 1.58 9.33 -8.76
C GLN A 66 2.72 9.72 -7.82
N PRO A 67 3.76 8.88 -7.67
CA PRO A 67 4.90 9.18 -6.84
C PRO A 67 5.61 10.48 -7.25
N VAL A 68 5.93 11.31 -6.25
CA VAL A 68 6.71 12.53 -6.40
C VAL A 68 7.86 12.56 -5.40
N HIS A 69 8.85 13.38 -5.66
CA HIS A 69 9.93 13.64 -4.71
C HIS A 69 9.53 14.73 -3.70
N LYS A 70 10.30 14.77 -2.63
CA LYS A 70 10.12 15.77 -1.57
C LYS A 70 10.20 17.20 -2.11
N GLY A 71 9.16 17.99 -1.85
CA GLY A 71 9.00 19.35 -2.35
C GLY A 71 8.26 19.48 -3.67
N GLU A 72 7.95 18.37 -4.33
CA GLU A 72 7.22 18.38 -5.60
C GLU A 72 5.70 18.32 -5.40
N ILE A 73 5.01 18.69 -6.46
CA ILE A 73 3.55 18.67 -6.56
C ILE A 73 3.17 17.81 -7.76
N TRP A 74 2.21 16.92 -7.56
CA TRP A 74 1.52 16.21 -8.63
C TRP A 74 0.07 16.69 -8.72
N THR A 75 -0.47 16.79 -9.93
CA THR A 75 -1.85 17.21 -10.15
C THR A 75 -2.51 16.35 -11.21
N SER A 76 -3.79 16.07 -11.01
CA SER A 76 -4.71 15.61 -12.03
C SER A 76 -5.85 16.62 -12.20
N GLU A 77 -6.90 16.27 -12.92
CA GLU A 77 -8.07 17.14 -13.09
C GLU A 77 -8.71 17.56 -11.76
N ASN A 78 -8.81 16.61 -10.79
CA ASN A 78 -9.56 16.82 -9.56
C ASN A 78 -8.71 16.66 -8.28
N VAL A 79 -7.46 16.27 -8.41
CA VAL A 79 -6.60 15.97 -7.25
C VAL A 79 -5.28 16.73 -7.36
N LEU A 80 -4.89 17.34 -6.25
CA LEU A 80 -3.57 17.92 -6.06
C LEU A 80 -2.91 17.20 -4.88
N TYR A 81 -1.74 16.61 -5.11
CA TYR A 81 -0.90 16.05 -4.08
C TYR A 81 0.40 16.84 -3.97
N GLN A 82 0.73 17.25 -2.75
CA GLN A 82 1.98 17.96 -2.45
C GLN A 82 2.73 17.21 -1.35
N TRP A 83 3.97 16.81 -1.65
CA TRP A 83 4.90 16.41 -0.61
C TRP A 83 5.56 17.65 -0.01
N ALA A 84 4.90 18.23 1.00
CA ALA A 84 5.32 19.47 1.62
C ALA A 84 6.70 19.36 2.30
N VAL A 85 7.46 20.44 2.24
CA VAL A 85 8.74 20.59 2.93
C VAL A 85 8.57 21.62 4.04
N SER A 86 8.99 21.29 5.26
CA SER A 86 9.01 22.24 6.36
C SER A 86 9.90 23.44 6.01
N ASP A 87 9.39 24.63 6.17
CA ASP A 87 10.17 25.85 5.97
C ASP A 87 11.30 26.00 7.01
N ASN A 88 12.17 26.97 6.76
CA ASN A 88 13.33 27.21 7.62
C ASN A 88 12.93 27.77 8.99
N GLU A 89 11.81 28.46 9.10
CA GLU A 89 11.34 29.00 10.39
C GLU A 89 10.81 27.87 11.27
N LEU A 90 10.04 26.96 10.68
CA LEU A 90 9.54 25.77 11.39
C LEU A 90 10.69 24.88 11.85
N LYS A 91 11.72 24.70 11.01
CA LYS A 91 12.94 23.96 11.36
C LYS A 91 13.67 24.63 12.53
N LYS A 92 13.81 25.96 12.54
CA LYS A 92 14.44 26.70 13.64
C LYS A 92 13.63 26.62 14.94
N LYS A 93 12.30 26.69 14.88
CA LYS A 93 11.42 26.50 16.05
C LYS A 93 11.52 25.10 16.65
N LYS A 94 11.70 24.10 15.81
CA LYS A 94 11.92 22.73 16.25
C LYS A 94 13.29 22.54 16.92
N GLN A 95 14.35 23.19 16.38
CA GLN A 95 15.72 23.13 16.90
C GLN A 95 15.84 23.84 18.25
N GLY A 96 15.66 23.22 19.31
CA GLY A 96 15.78 23.79 20.68
C GLY A 96 14.62 23.41 21.58
N SER A 97 13.66 22.65 21.06
CA SER A 97 12.64 22.12 21.96
C SER A 97 13.24 21.06 22.87
N LYS A 98 12.89 21.11 24.16
CA LYS A 98 13.33 20.12 25.16
C LYS A 98 12.98 18.69 24.72
N PHE A 99 11.86 18.54 24.02
CA PHE A 99 11.41 17.25 23.51
C PHE A 99 12.35 16.69 22.43
N LEU A 100 12.76 17.51 21.44
CA LEU A 100 13.69 17.04 20.41
C LEU A 100 15.08 16.69 20.97
N ASN A 101 15.53 17.42 21.99
CA ASN A 101 16.78 17.10 22.67
C ASN A 101 16.67 15.74 23.42
N MET A 102 15.50 15.45 23.99
CA MET A 102 15.24 14.18 24.69
C MET A 102 15.26 12.97 23.76
N ILE A 103 14.75 13.14 22.53
CA ILE A 103 14.65 12.06 21.55
C ILE A 103 15.84 12.02 20.57
N GLU A 104 16.82 12.88 20.74
CA GLU A 104 18.00 12.92 19.88
C GLU A 104 18.74 11.57 19.90
N GLY A 105 19.18 11.13 18.72
CA GLY A 105 19.80 9.80 18.53
C GLY A 105 18.85 8.62 18.42
N THR A 106 17.56 8.80 18.67
CA THR A 106 16.55 7.77 18.44
C THR A 106 16.07 7.76 16.99
N LYS A 107 15.50 6.64 16.54
CA LYS A 107 14.84 6.53 15.23
C LYS A 107 13.74 7.59 15.09
N TYR A 108 12.91 7.74 16.11
CA TYR A 108 11.86 8.74 16.16
C TYR A 108 12.41 10.18 16.11
N GLY A 109 13.54 10.45 16.73
CA GLY A 109 14.22 11.76 16.71
C GLY A 109 14.66 12.15 15.30
N LYS A 110 15.16 11.21 14.51
CA LYS A 110 15.48 11.45 13.09
C LYS A 110 14.23 11.84 12.31
N PHE A 111 13.14 11.11 12.45
CA PHE A 111 11.86 11.41 11.80
C PHE A 111 11.32 12.79 12.20
N ALA A 112 11.27 13.08 13.49
CA ALA A 112 10.74 14.34 14.00
C ALA A 112 11.57 15.55 13.54
N LYS A 113 12.88 15.39 13.38
CA LYS A 113 13.81 16.45 12.95
C LYS A 113 13.80 16.66 11.44
N GLU A 114 13.76 15.60 10.67
CA GLU A 114 13.90 15.64 9.21
C GLU A 114 12.55 15.66 8.49
N GLY A 115 11.48 15.25 9.17
CA GLY A 115 10.14 15.12 8.58
C GLY A 115 10.04 14.01 7.54
N ASP A 116 10.98 13.05 7.57
CA ASP A 116 11.03 11.92 6.64
C ASP A 116 10.52 10.66 7.36
N TYR A 117 9.27 10.34 7.09
CA TYR A 117 8.59 9.17 7.66
C TYR A 117 8.55 7.97 6.72
N ILE A 118 9.05 8.10 5.47
CA ILE A 118 8.96 7.03 4.49
C ILE A 118 9.83 5.85 4.90
N GLU A 119 9.16 4.74 5.20
CA GLU A 119 9.77 3.44 5.50
C GLU A 119 9.40 2.38 4.44
N ASP A 120 9.28 2.77 3.18
CA ASP A 120 8.99 1.80 2.13
C ASP A 120 10.19 0.88 1.91
N ASN A 121 10.10 -0.32 2.46
CA ASN A 121 11.15 -1.32 2.33
C ASN A 121 11.13 -1.97 0.95
N THR A 122 12.09 -1.58 0.10
CA THR A 122 12.26 -2.08 -1.27
C THR A 122 13.01 -3.41 -1.37
N ALA A 123 13.45 -3.99 -0.25
CA ALA A 123 14.33 -5.17 -0.23
C ALA A 123 13.74 -6.42 -0.93
N PHE A 124 12.42 -6.50 -1.04
CA PHE A 124 11.72 -7.64 -1.65
C PHE A 124 11.08 -7.30 -3.01
N LEU A 125 11.57 -6.27 -3.68
CA LEU A 125 11.13 -5.97 -5.04
C LEU A 125 11.97 -6.76 -6.05
N GLY A 126 11.31 -7.25 -7.11
CA GLY A 126 11.98 -7.97 -8.19
C GLY A 126 11.00 -8.41 -9.27
N LYS A 127 11.48 -8.42 -10.52
CA LYS A 127 10.70 -8.87 -11.67
C LYS A 127 10.99 -10.33 -11.98
N HIS A 128 9.98 -11.04 -12.45
CA HIS A 128 10.17 -12.39 -12.98
C HIS A 128 10.87 -12.35 -14.35
N SER A 129 11.63 -13.39 -14.67
CA SER A 129 12.25 -13.55 -16.00
C SER A 129 11.23 -14.07 -17.03
N GLY A 130 11.54 -13.92 -18.31
CA GLY A 130 10.69 -14.45 -19.39
C GLY A 130 10.54 -15.98 -19.41
N ASN A 131 11.35 -16.69 -18.63
CA ASN A 131 11.31 -18.15 -18.48
C ASN A 131 10.65 -18.61 -17.16
N SER A 132 10.04 -17.70 -16.42
CA SER A 132 9.30 -18.04 -15.21
C SER A 132 8.02 -18.83 -15.53
N ILE A 133 7.64 -19.72 -14.62
CA ILE A 133 6.46 -20.56 -14.76
C ILE A 133 5.32 -19.94 -13.94
N TYR A 134 4.19 -19.69 -14.60
CA TYR A 134 2.98 -19.28 -13.91
C TYR A 134 2.42 -20.43 -13.09
N ILE A 135 2.16 -20.20 -11.81
CA ILE A 135 1.73 -21.24 -10.88
C ILE A 135 0.25 -21.12 -10.53
N MET A 136 -0.18 -19.90 -10.15
CA MET A 136 -1.54 -19.64 -9.68
C MET A 136 -1.87 -18.15 -9.70
N THR A 137 -3.15 -17.86 -9.56
CA THR A 137 -3.68 -16.50 -9.32
C THR A 137 -4.11 -16.37 -7.86
N LEU A 138 -3.80 -15.27 -7.22
CA LEU A 138 -4.35 -14.87 -5.93
C LEU A 138 -5.39 -13.78 -6.15
N GLU A 139 -6.57 -13.95 -5.58
CA GLU A 139 -7.64 -12.96 -5.57
C GLU A 139 -7.71 -12.34 -4.17
N THR A 140 -7.56 -11.04 -4.09
CA THR A 140 -7.64 -10.30 -2.83
C THR A 140 -7.99 -8.84 -3.07
N ASN A 141 -8.83 -8.26 -2.21
CA ASN A 141 -9.29 -6.88 -2.30
C ASN A 141 -9.88 -6.52 -3.68
N GLY A 142 -10.64 -7.43 -4.29
CA GLY A 142 -11.22 -7.26 -5.62
C GLY A 142 -10.21 -7.24 -6.77
N MET A 143 -8.95 -7.61 -6.52
CA MET A 143 -7.86 -7.61 -7.52
C MET A 143 -7.25 -8.99 -7.66
N SER A 144 -6.70 -9.25 -8.85
CA SER A 144 -6.04 -10.51 -9.21
C SER A 144 -4.54 -10.31 -9.33
N PHE A 145 -3.76 -11.22 -8.73
CA PHE A 145 -2.31 -11.23 -8.79
C PHE A 145 -1.78 -12.57 -9.26
N GLY A 146 -0.89 -12.54 -10.24
CA GLY A 146 -0.20 -13.73 -10.73
C GLY A 146 0.99 -14.11 -9.85
N VAL A 147 1.15 -15.39 -9.58
CA VAL A 147 2.28 -15.96 -8.83
C VAL A 147 3.13 -16.78 -9.77
N TYR A 148 4.37 -16.36 -9.93
CA TYR A 148 5.35 -16.95 -10.82
C TYR A 148 6.48 -17.64 -10.05
N ASN A 149 6.88 -18.82 -10.51
CA ASN A 149 8.08 -19.46 -10.05
C ASN A 149 9.23 -19.19 -11.03
N ASP A 150 10.17 -18.38 -10.63
CA ASP A 150 11.40 -18.14 -11.40
C ASP A 150 12.50 -19.09 -10.91
N VAL A 151 12.56 -20.26 -11.51
CA VAL A 151 13.52 -21.29 -11.13
C VAL A 151 14.95 -20.82 -11.34
N LYS A 152 15.21 -20.02 -12.39
CA LYS A 152 16.55 -19.52 -12.71
C LYS A 152 17.10 -18.57 -11.64
N GLN A 153 16.23 -17.72 -11.12
CA GLN A 153 16.59 -16.79 -10.05
C GLN A 153 16.41 -17.38 -8.64
N GLY A 154 15.74 -18.53 -8.52
CA GLY A 154 15.43 -19.16 -7.23
C GLY A 154 14.42 -18.36 -6.40
N VAL A 155 13.51 -17.63 -7.05
CA VAL A 155 12.52 -16.77 -6.39
C VAL A 155 11.10 -17.02 -6.88
N VAL A 156 10.15 -16.64 -6.04
CA VAL A 156 8.72 -16.57 -6.39
C VAL A 156 8.38 -15.11 -6.55
N VAL A 157 7.76 -14.75 -7.68
CA VAL A 157 7.41 -13.35 -7.95
C VAL A 157 5.91 -13.18 -8.02
N ILE A 158 5.39 -12.20 -7.31
CA ILE A 158 3.99 -11.77 -7.34
C ILE A 158 3.89 -10.53 -8.23
N SER A 159 3.00 -10.60 -9.22
CA SER A 159 2.83 -9.62 -10.29
C SER A 159 1.35 -9.31 -10.50
N ASP A 160 1.05 -8.17 -11.10
CA ASP A 160 -0.29 -7.82 -11.62
C ASP A 160 -0.60 -8.47 -12.96
N HIS A 161 0.38 -9.12 -13.59
CA HIS A 161 0.14 -9.92 -14.78
C HIS A 161 -0.49 -11.26 -14.43
N VAL A 162 -1.68 -11.51 -14.96
CA VAL A 162 -2.48 -12.71 -14.69
C VAL A 162 -2.63 -13.53 -15.96
N ASP A 163 -2.39 -14.84 -15.86
CA ASP A 163 -2.72 -15.79 -16.93
C ASP A 163 -4.18 -16.26 -16.73
N PRO A 164 -5.12 -15.83 -17.59
CA PRO A 164 -6.52 -16.21 -17.46
C PRO A 164 -6.78 -17.70 -17.75
N SER A 165 -5.84 -18.38 -18.39
CA SER A 165 -5.95 -19.82 -18.70
C SER A 165 -5.58 -20.72 -17.52
N CYS A 166 -4.95 -20.17 -16.47
CA CYS A 166 -4.57 -20.95 -15.30
C CYS A 166 -5.81 -21.30 -14.44
N PRO A 167 -6.06 -22.60 -14.20
CA PRO A 167 -7.22 -23.02 -13.41
C PRO A 167 -7.05 -22.81 -11.90
N PHE A 168 -5.83 -22.55 -11.44
CA PHE A 168 -5.52 -22.39 -10.01
C PHE A 168 -5.70 -20.95 -9.58
N ARG A 169 -6.94 -20.58 -9.23
CA ARG A 169 -7.31 -19.26 -8.73
C ARG A 169 -7.76 -19.37 -7.28
N TYR A 170 -7.11 -18.67 -6.39
CA TYR A 170 -7.34 -18.73 -4.95
C TYR A 170 -7.83 -17.41 -4.40
N ALA A 171 -9.02 -17.40 -3.84
CA ALA A 171 -9.52 -16.28 -3.04
C ALA A 171 -9.03 -16.40 -1.60
N ILE A 172 -8.53 -15.32 -1.03
CA ILE A 172 -7.99 -15.29 0.32
C ILE A 172 -9.10 -15.04 1.34
N THR A 173 -10.09 -14.25 0.97
CA THR A 173 -11.25 -13.94 1.81
C THR A 173 -12.54 -14.47 1.18
N LEU A 174 -13.61 -14.52 1.96
CA LEU A 174 -14.93 -14.89 1.44
C LEU A 174 -15.48 -13.81 0.49
N ASP A 175 -15.11 -12.56 0.70
CA ASP A 175 -15.57 -11.44 -0.13
C ASP A 175 -14.98 -11.49 -1.54
N ASP A 176 -13.76 -12.06 -1.67
CA ASP A 176 -13.10 -12.28 -2.96
C ASP A 176 -13.49 -13.61 -3.61
N HIS A 177 -14.27 -14.46 -2.91
CA HIS A 177 -14.60 -15.80 -3.40
C HIS A 177 -15.74 -15.76 -4.41
N THR A 178 -15.51 -16.38 -5.57
CA THR A 178 -16.45 -16.53 -6.66
C THR A 178 -16.59 -17.99 -7.07
N GLU A 179 -17.52 -18.32 -7.95
CA GLU A 179 -17.69 -19.65 -8.53
C GLU A 179 -16.43 -20.17 -9.28
N ASN A 180 -15.54 -19.26 -9.69
CA ASN A 180 -14.33 -19.55 -10.43
C ASN A 180 -13.07 -19.56 -9.54
N THR A 181 -13.20 -19.45 -8.24
CA THR A 181 -12.08 -19.42 -7.30
C THR A 181 -12.17 -20.51 -6.26
N MET A 182 -11.03 -20.91 -5.71
CA MET A 182 -10.93 -21.79 -4.55
C MET A 182 -10.60 -20.93 -3.32
N LEU A 183 -11.24 -21.21 -2.19
CA LEU A 183 -10.81 -20.62 -0.93
C LEU A 183 -9.48 -21.21 -0.49
N THR A 184 -8.56 -20.36 -0.02
CA THR A 184 -7.27 -20.82 0.48
C THR A 184 -7.46 -21.73 1.71
N LYS A 185 -6.88 -22.92 1.66
CA LYS A 185 -6.83 -23.85 2.78
C LYS A 185 -5.38 -24.16 3.11
N MET A 186 -5.04 -24.25 4.38
CA MET A 186 -3.67 -24.54 4.83
C MET A 186 -3.09 -25.85 4.29
N LYS A 187 -3.92 -26.76 3.78
CA LYS A 187 -3.49 -28.05 3.22
C LYS A 187 -3.33 -28.05 1.71
N ASP A 188 -3.66 -26.94 1.05
CA ASP A 188 -3.47 -26.83 -0.39
C ASP A 188 -1.98 -26.77 -0.75
N SER A 189 -1.56 -27.56 -1.75
CA SER A 189 -0.15 -27.69 -2.11
C SER A 189 0.47 -26.40 -2.61
N HIS A 190 -0.27 -25.59 -3.39
CA HIS A 190 0.21 -24.31 -3.92
C HIS A 190 0.33 -23.26 -2.80
N ILE A 191 -0.65 -23.23 -1.90
CA ILE A 191 -0.63 -22.31 -0.75
C ILE A 191 0.49 -22.69 0.23
N LEU A 192 0.68 -23.97 0.51
CA LEU A 192 1.80 -24.46 1.33
C LEU A 192 3.15 -24.13 0.69
N TRP A 193 3.26 -24.25 -0.62
CA TRP A 193 4.48 -23.90 -1.34
C TRP A 193 4.77 -22.41 -1.25
N LEU A 194 3.78 -21.54 -1.49
CA LEU A 194 3.93 -20.10 -1.36
C LEU A 194 4.28 -19.69 0.09
N SER A 195 3.61 -20.27 1.08
CA SER A 195 3.91 -20.03 2.50
C SER A 195 5.37 -20.41 2.85
N LYS A 196 5.86 -21.55 2.34
CA LYS A 196 7.26 -21.94 2.52
C LYS A 196 8.22 -20.98 1.85
N ALA A 197 7.95 -20.58 0.59
CA ALA A 197 8.78 -19.62 -0.14
C ALA A 197 8.85 -18.27 0.60
N PHE A 198 7.75 -17.83 1.19
CA PHE A 198 7.72 -16.61 1.99
C PHE A 198 8.59 -16.74 3.27
N LYS A 199 8.43 -17.83 4.01
CA LYS A 199 9.18 -18.09 5.25
C LYS A 199 10.69 -18.15 5.05
N ILE A 200 11.17 -18.62 3.91
CA ILE A 200 12.60 -18.65 3.57
C ILE A 200 13.08 -17.37 2.84
N GLY A 201 12.21 -16.37 2.69
CA GLY A 201 12.58 -15.08 2.10
C GLY A 201 12.78 -15.08 0.59
N CYS A 202 12.23 -16.08 -0.13
CA CYS A 202 12.35 -16.19 -1.59
C CYS A 202 11.26 -15.44 -2.36
N VAL A 203 10.25 -14.86 -1.70
CA VAL A 203 9.19 -14.11 -2.38
C VAL A 203 9.68 -12.71 -2.74
N ARG A 204 9.33 -12.28 -3.96
CA ARG A 204 9.53 -10.93 -4.47
C ARG A 204 8.21 -10.37 -4.99
N PHE A 205 8.09 -9.06 -5.00
CA PHE A 205 6.95 -8.34 -5.52
C PHE A 205 7.40 -7.49 -6.70
N GLU A 206 6.65 -7.47 -7.77
CA GLU A 206 7.06 -6.73 -8.97
C GLU A 206 7.08 -5.21 -8.76
N SER A 207 6.22 -4.72 -7.86
CA SER A 207 6.20 -3.33 -7.44
C SER A 207 5.89 -3.19 -5.95
N MET A 208 6.15 -2.00 -5.40
CA MET A 208 5.79 -1.68 -4.03
C MET A 208 4.26 -1.66 -3.84
N ALA A 209 3.52 -1.24 -4.86
CA ALA A 209 2.06 -1.28 -4.87
C ALA A 209 1.54 -2.71 -4.66
N ILE A 210 2.04 -3.66 -5.48
CA ILE A 210 1.67 -5.08 -5.35
C ILE A 210 2.05 -5.63 -3.98
N LYS A 211 3.23 -5.27 -3.47
CA LYS A 211 3.65 -5.67 -2.11
C LYS A 211 2.64 -5.23 -1.06
N LYS A 212 2.25 -3.96 -1.07
CA LYS A 212 1.32 -3.41 -0.07
C LYS A 212 -0.09 -4.00 -0.19
N LEU A 213 -0.59 -4.18 -1.42
CA LEU A 213 -1.90 -4.76 -1.69
C LEU A 213 -2.01 -6.24 -1.29
N THR A 214 -0.90 -6.99 -1.40
CA THR A 214 -0.90 -8.43 -1.15
C THR A 214 -0.33 -8.81 0.22
N GLU A 215 0.36 -7.91 0.92
CA GLU A 215 1.07 -8.22 2.18
C GLU A 215 0.13 -8.74 3.26
N GLU A 216 -0.99 -8.06 3.51
CA GLU A 216 -1.97 -8.51 4.50
C GLU A 216 -2.62 -9.84 4.14
N ALA A 217 -2.89 -10.02 2.86
CA ALA A 217 -3.47 -11.24 2.33
C ALA A 217 -2.53 -12.43 2.51
N ILE A 218 -1.25 -12.24 2.19
CA ILE A 218 -0.22 -13.27 2.37
C ILE A 218 -0.02 -13.59 3.85
N GLN A 219 -0.07 -12.60 4.74
CA GLN A 219 0.01 -12.85 6.18
C GLN A 219 -1.13 -13.73 6.71
N LYS A 220 -2.31 -13.69 6.10
CA LYS A 220 -3.45 -14.55 6.49
C LYS A 220 -3.26 -16.03 6.10
N ILE A 221 -2.39 -16.32 5.13
CA ILE A 221 -2.11 -17.70 4.65
C ILE A 221 -0.79 -18.28 5.19
N LEU A 222 -0.03 -17.50 5.96
CA LEU A 222 1.21 -17.92 6.63
C LEU A 222 0.95 -18.59 7.96
#